data_91fd8de13b69b67dff48b8557aa4584d
#
_entry.id   91fd8de13b69b67dff48b8557aa4584d
#
_cell.length_a   1.000
_cell.length_b   1.000
_cell.length_c   1.000
_cell.angle_alpha   90.00
_cell.angle_beta   90.00
_cell.angle_gamma   90.00
#
_symmetry.space_group_name_H-M   'P 1'
#
loop_
_entity.id
_entity.type
_entity.pdbx_description
1 polymer ?
#
loop_
_entity_poly.entity_id
_entity_poly.type
_entity_poly.pdbx_seq_one_letter_code
_entity_poly.pdbx_strand_id
1 'polypeptide(L)'
;MAATSRIPPIQCLLTFEALARLRSVTQAADELFVTPSAVSHRVKQLEQIIGVKLFGRADFSLTVEGIEYLSHVREGLANLGRFPTQNTQTTRRKLRLA
;
A
#
# COMPACT_ATOMS: atom_id res chain seq x y z
N MET A 1 -12.58 15.44 -13.37
CA MET A 1 -11.42 14.94 -14.03
C MET A 1 -10.19 15.08 -13.24
N ALA A 2 -9.91 16.23 -12.75
CA ALA A 2 -8.67 16.41 -12.00
C ALA A 2 -8.58 15.46 -10.82
N ALA A 3 -9.72 15.17 -10.20
CA ALA A 3 -9.73 14.29 -9.05
C ALA A 3 -9.28 12.88 -9.41
N THR A 4 -9.67 12.41 -10.60
CA THR A 4 -9.30 11.06 -10.96
C THR A 4 -7.83 10.93 -11.30
N SER A 5 -7.20 12.02 -11.75
CA SER A 5 -5.78 11.94 -12.07
C SER A 5 -4.92 11.89 -10.82
N ARG A 6 -5.51 12.08 -9.64
CA ARG A 6 -4.76 12.01 -8.41
C ARG A 6 -4.85 10.66 -7.71
N ILE A 7 -5.55 9.72 -8.28
CA ILE A 7 -5.61 8.39 -7.70
C ILE A 7 -4.30 7.69 -8.01
N PRO A 8 -3.52 7.31 -7.00
CA PRO A 8 -2.23 6.68 -7.26
C PRO A 8 -2.38 5.27 -7.78
N PRO A 9 -1.35 4.75 -8.46
CA PRO A 9 -1.36 3.34 -8.84
C PRO A 9 -1.48 2.44 -7.63
N ILE A 10 -2.19 1.33 -7.80
CA ILE A 10 -2.39 0.39 -6.70
C ILE A 10 -1.07 -0.12 -6.14
N GLN A 11 -0.06 -0.27 -6.98
CA GLN A 11 1.25 -0.73 -6.53
C GLN A 11 1.87 0.21 -5.51
N CYS A 12 1.65 1.51 -5.67
CA CYS A 12 2.15 2.47 -4.70
C CYS A 12 1.40 2.36 -3.39
N LEU A 13 0.09 2.12 -3.45
CA LEU A 13 -0.71 1.97 -2.24
C LEU A 13 -0.33 0.72 -1.47
N LEU A 14 -0.13 -0.38 -2.16
CA LEU A 14 0.28 -1.64 -1.52
C LEU A 14 1.67 -1.49 -0.91
N THR A 15 2.57 -0.80 -1.60
CA THR A 15 3.92 -0.59 -1.10
C THR A 15 3.91 0.28 0.16
N PHE A 16 3.12 1.35 0.13
CA PHE A 16 2.99 2.22 1.29
C PHE A 16 2.44 1.46 2.50
N GLU A 17 1.39 0.66 2.29
CA GLU A 17 0.80 -0.11 3.38
C GLU A 17 1.81 -1.09 3.98
N ALA A 18 2.54 -1.80 3.13
CA ALA A 18 3.52 -2.78 3.61
C ALA A 18 4.64 -2.08 4.38
N LEU A 19 5.15 -0.96 3.87
CA LEU A 19 6.24 -0.27 4.55
C LEU A 19 5.77 0.33 5.88
N ALA A 20 4.55 0.84 5.92
CA ALA A 20 4.01 1.39 7.17
C ALA A 20 3.85 0.31 8.23
N ARG A 21 3.44 -0.88 7.81
CA ARG A 21 3.20 -1.99 8.73
C ARG A 21 4.51 -2.64 9.18
N LEU A 22 5.45 -2.84 8.26
CA LEU A 22 6.68 -3.58 8.54
C LEU A 22 7.83 -2.69 9.00
N ARG A 23 7.78 -1.42 8.65
CA ARG A 23 8.80 -0.43 9.01
C ARG A 23 10.21 -0.84 8.58
N SER A 24 10.27 -1.53 7.46
CA SER A 24 11.53 -2.02 6.89
C SER A 24 11.38 -2.12 5.39
N VAL A 25 12.25 -1.42 4.67
CA VAL A 25 12.23 -1.46 3.21
C VAL A 25 12.52 -2.87 2.72
N THR A 26 13.48 -3.55 3.36
CA THR A 26 13.85 -4.90 2.97
C THR A 26 12.68 -5.87 3.15
N GLN A 27 12.00 -5.78 4.30
CA GLN A 27 10.89 -6.68 4.55
C GLN A 27 9.70 -6.38 3.63
N ALA A 28 9.45 -5.10 3.37
CA ALA A 28 8.38 -4.75 2.45
C ALA A 28 8.69 -5.25 1.04
N ALA A 29 9.95 -5.13 0.62
CA ALA A 29 10.37 -5.63 -0.68
C ALA A 29 10.17 -7.14 -0.79
N ASP A 30 10.54 -7.86 0.27
CA ASP A 30 10.37 -9.31 0.29
C ASP A 30 8.89 -9.70 0.18
N GLU A 31 8.04 -9.02 0.94
CA GLU A 31 6.62 -9.33 0.92
C GLU A 31 6.01 -9.07 -0.45
N LEU A 32 6.47 -8.04 -1.14
CA LEU A 32 5.89 -7.63 -2.41
C LEU A 32 6.62 -8.21 -3.62
N PHE A 33 7.67 -8.97 -3.39
CA PHE A 33 8.47 -9.60 -4.45
C PHE A 33 9.07 -8.56 -5.39
N VAL A 34 9.61 -7.49 -4.81
CA VAL A 34 10.28 -6.43 -5.56
C VAL A 34 11.61 -6.11 -4.90
N THR A 35 12.38 -5.22 -5.51
CA THR A 35 13.66 -4.79 -4.94
C THR A 35 13.41 -3.69 -3.90
N PRO A 36 14.36 -3.52 -2.94
CA PRO A 36 14.26 -2.39 -2.02
C PRO A 36 14.23 -1.04 -2.72
N SER A 37 14.97 -0.89 -3.83
CA SER A 37 14.93 0.35 -4.61
C SER A 37 13.53 0.63 -5.13
N ALA A 38 12.82 -0.42 -5.56
CA ALA A 38 11.47 -0.25 -6.06
C ALA A 38 10.53 0.23 -4.95
N VAL A 39 10.71 -0.29 -3.72
CA VAL A 39 9.91 0.16 -2.59
C VAL A 39 10.11 1.65 -2.36
N SER A 40 11.36 2.08 -2.28
CA SER A 40 11.67 3.49 -2.04
C SER A 40 11.13 4.37 -3.16
N HIS A 41 11.28 3.92 -4.40
CA HIS A 41 10.81 4.68 -5.56
C HIS A 41 9.29 4.85 -5.54
N ARG A 42 8.58 3.78 -5.24
CA ARG A 42 7.12 3.81 -5.22
C ARG A 42 6.58 4.71 -4.12
N VAL A 43 7.22 4.71 -2.96
CA VAL A 43 6.79 5.58 -1.87
C VAL A 43 7.02 7.04 -2.24
N LYS A 44 8.18 7.37 -2.82
CA LYS A 44 8.42 8.74 -3.24
C LYS A 44 7.46 9.18 -4.32
N GLN A 45 7.16 8.29 -5.25
CA GLN A 45 6.19 8.58 -6.30
C GLN A 45 4.82 8.87 -5.68
N LEU A 46 4.42 8.08 -4.71
CA LEU A 46 3.15 8.28 -4.03
C LEU A 46 3.11 9.65 -3.35
N GLU A 47 4.18 9.98 -2.61
CA GLU A 47 4.25 11.29 -1.95
C GLU A 47 4.15 12.44 -2.94
N GLN A 48 4.75 12.27 -4.11
CA GLN A 48 4.66 13.29 -5.15
C GLN A 48 3.25 13.43 -5.71
N ILE A 49 2.58 12.30 -5.89
CA ILE A 49 1.22 12.31 -6.44
C ILE A 49 0.25 13.01 -5.50
N ILE A 50 0.31 12.69 -4.22
CA ILE A 50 -0.64 13.26 -3.27
C ILE A 50 -0.16 14.57 -2.65
N GLY A 51 1.12 14.89 -2.82
CA GLY A 51 1.63 16.21 -2.45
C GLY A 51 1.98 16.37 -0.98
N VAL A 52 2.08 15.29 -0.23
CA VAL A 52 2.46 15.36 1.18
C VAL A 52 3.46 14.26 1.51
N LYS A 53 4.23 14.48 2.57
CA LYS A 53 5.11 13.45 3.09
C LYS A 53 4.32 12.47 3.93
N LEU A 54 4.58 11.21 3.72
CA LEU A 54 3.91 10.16 4.48
C LEU A 54 4.79 9.59 5.58
N PHE A 55 6.11 9.58 5.36
CA PHE A 55 7.06 9.10 6.36
C PHE A 55 7.97 10.25 6.75
N GLY A 56 8.13 10.43 8.06
CA GLY A 56 8.83 11.61 8.56
C GLY A 56 10.24 11.37 9.05
N ARG A 57 10.63 10.11 9.25
CA ARG A 57 11.94 9.81 9.83
C ARG A 57 12.53 8.58 9.18
N ALA A 58 13.84 8.40 9.44
CA ALA A 58 14.55 7.27 8.89
C ALA A 58 14.02 5.92 9.37
N ASP A 59 13.33 5.90 10.50
CA ASP A 59 12.74 4.66 11.02
C ASP A 59 11.36 4.39 10.42
N PHE A 60 10.97 5.18 9.44
CA PHE A 60 9.69 5.05 8.74
C PHE A 60 8.49 5.23 9.66
N SER A 61 8.61 6.16 10.61
CA SER A 61 7.47 6.64 11.36
C SER A 61 6.60 7.46 10.45
N LEU A 62 5.28 7.32 10.59
CA LEU A 62 4.36 8.07 9.76
C LEU A 62 4.23 9.50 10.23
N THR A 63 4.04 10.41 9.27
CA THR A 63 3.60 11.76 9.59
C THR A 63 2.13 11.72 9.96
N VAL A 64 1.58 12.85 10.41
CA VAL A 64 0.14 12.95 10.67
C VAL A 64 -0.63 12.63 9.39
N GLU A 65 -0.17 13.21 8.27
CA GLU A 65 -0.80 12.93 6.98
C GLU A 65 -0.67 11.46 6.61
N GLY A 66 0.45 10.84 6.94
CA GLY A 66 0.66 9.43 6.68
C GLY A 66 -0.30 8.55 7.44
N ILE A 67 -0.55 8.88 8.71
CA ILE A 67 -1.49 8.11 9.53
C ILE A 67 -2.89 8.20 8.93
N GLU A 68 -3.29 9.40 8.58
CA GLU A 68 -4.62 9.61 8.00
C GLU A 68 -4.76 8.89 6.65
N TYR A 69 -3.75 9.04 5.81
CA TYR A 69 -3.80 8.41 4.49
C TYR A 69 -3.80 6.89 4.60
N LEU A 70 -3.04 6.34 5.54
CA LEU A 70 -3.00 4.90 5.74
C LEU A 70 -4.38 4.35 6.09
N SER A 71 -5.13 5.07 6.91
CA SER A 71 -6.48 4.68 7.25
C SER A 71 -7.34 4.55 5.99
N HIS A 72 -7.26 5.54 5.10
CA HIS A 72 -8.02 5.50 3.85
C HIS A 72 -7.56 4.38 2.93
N VAL A 73 -6.25 4.17 2.85
CA VAL A 73 -5.69 3.12 2.02
C VAL A 73 -6.17 1.74 2.50
N ARG A 74 -6.08 1.51 3.80
CA ARG A 74 -6.51 0.22 4.35
C ARG A 74 -7.98 -0.03 4.13
N GLU A 75 -8.79 1.00 4.31
CA GLU A 75 -10.21 0.85 4.08
C GLU A 75 -10.50 0.56 2.61
N GLY A 76 -9.83 1.28 1.70
CA GLY A 76 -10.01 1.04 0.28
C GLY A 76 -9.58 -0.35 -0.14
N LEU A 77 -8.42 -0.79 0.33
CA LEU A 77 -7.95 -2.13 0.01
C LEU A 77 -8.86 -3.21 0.58
N ALA A 78 -9.35 -3.01 1.80
CA ALA A 78 -10.27 -3.96 2.41
C ALA A 78 -11.57 -4.03 1.62
N ASN A 79 -12.06 -2.90 1.15
CA ASN A 79 -13.29 -2.87 0.37
C ASN A 79 -13.12 -3.62 -0.95
N LEU A 80 -11.97 -3.46 -1.60
CA LEU A 80 -11.70 -4.21 -2.82
C LEU A 80 -11.62 -5.70 -2.55
N GLY A 81 -11.02 -6.07 -1.43
CA GLY A 81 -10.91 -7.47 -1.05
C GLY A 81 -12.23 -8.11 -0.69
N ARG A 82 -13.22 -7.29 -0.33
CA ARG A 82 -14.55 -7.84 -0.02
C ARG A 82 -15.41 -8.09 -1.25
N PHE A 83 -14.98 -7.57 -2.39
CA PHE A 83 -15.77 -7.76 -3.58
C PHE A 83 -15.81 -9.25 -3.91
N PRO A 84 -17.01 -9.83 -4.05
CA PRO A 84 -17.10 -11.28 -4.27
C PRO A 84 -16.55 -11.65 -5.64
N THR A 85 -15.66 -12.60 -5.63
CA THR A 85 -15.14 -13.17 -6.87
C THR A 85 -15.26 -14.67 -6.75
N GLN A 86 -15.16 -15.33 -7.88
CA GLN A 86 -15.28 -16.76 -7.86
C GLN A 86 -14.17 -17.44 -7.14
N ASN A 87 -13.03 -16.77 -7.05
CA ASN A 87 -11.88 -17.39 -6.44
C ASN A 87 -11.77 -17.17 -4.97
N THR A 88 -12.61 -16.32 -4.38
CA THR A 88 -12.43 -16.03 -2.98
C THR A 88 -13.09 -17.01 -2.08
N GLN A 89 -13.94 -17.81 -2.63
CA GLN A 89 -14.62 -18.69 -1.76
C GLN A 89 -13.83 -19.79 -1.34
N THR A 90 -13.12 -19.88 -1.70
CA THR A 90 -12.39 -20.97 -1.35
C THR A 90 -11.19 -20.69 -0.61
N THR A 91 -11.86 -20.07 -0.95
CA THR A 91 -10.99 -20.09 -0.53
C THR A 91 -10.60 -19.80 0.31
N ARG A 92 -10.96 -19.60 0.50
CA ARG A 92 -10.61 -19.64 1.25
C ARG A 92 -10.18 -20.15 1.67
N ARG A 93 -10.47 -20.44 1.30
CA ARG A 93 -10.12 -21.21 1.45
C ARG A 93 -9.40 -21.52 1.10
N LYS A 94 -9.69 -21.63 0.39
CA LYS A 94 -9.15 -22.07 -0.03
C LYS A 94 -8.30 -21.83 -0.25
N LEU A 95 -8.75 -21.51 -0.54
CA LEU A 95 -8.01 -21.48 -0.74
C LEU A 95 -7.35 -21.68 -0.68
N ARG A 96 -7.58 -22.10 -0.82
CA ARG A 96 -7.05 -22.59 -0.79
C ARG A 96 -6.53 -22.93 -1.09
N LEU A 97 -7.10 -22.96 -1.65
CA LEU A 97 -6.74 -23.38 -2.06
C LEU A 97 -6.27 -23.58 -2.22
N ALA A 98 -6.54 -23.55 -2.53
CA ALA A 98 -6.20 -23.97 -2.71
C ALA A 98 -5.97 -24.09 -2.61
#